data_5ddd8325a08736aec52b3453a502da93
#
_entry.id   5ddd8325a08736aec52b3453a502da93
#
_cell.length_a   1.000
_cell.length_b   1.000
_cell.length_c   1.000
_cell.angle_alpha   90.00
_cell.angle_beta   90.00
_cell.angle_gamma   90.00
#
_symmetry.space_group_name_H-M   'P 1'
#
loop_
_entity.id
_entity.type
_entity.pdbx_description
1 polymer ?
#
loop_
_entity_poly.entity_id
_entity_poly.type
_entity_poly.pdbx_seq_one_letter_code
_entity_poly.pdbx_strand_id
1 'polypeptide(L)'
;SAKSFYQRGPRVYPYDRLDLIYGDKNVFTTPRDLLNFSKALFAENFLREDLKKMVFEPYSNEKPGVNNYGLGFRMKIFDNNEKLTYHNGWWHGTNSVFAHLLKSNVTIIAIGNKYSNRVYTSLALSGLFENFPVEKEKLQKIVNDTETVKIPNATDSLNTNNESYSE
;
A
#
# COMPACT_ATOMS: atom_id res chain seq x y z
N SER A 1 -17.22 -4.98 10.98
CA SER A 1 -15.95 -5.04 10.22
C SER A 1 -16.21 -5.28 8.74
N ALA A 2 -15.37 -4.76 7.85
CA ALA A 2 -15.47 -5.04 6.44
C ALA A 2 -15.20 -6.53 6.16
N LYS A 3 -15.98 -7.13 5.26
CA LYS A 3 -15.76 -8.50 4.80
C LYS A 3 -14.56 -8.54 3.85
N SER A 4 -13.83 -9.64 3.85
CA SER A 4 -12.67 -9.90 3.00
C SER A 4 -13.08 -10.81 1.83
N PHE A 5 -12.67 -10.48 0.62
CA PHE A 5 -13.13 -11.14 -0.60
C PHE A 5 -11.97 -11.82 -1.35
N TYR A 6 -12.28 -12.93 -2.04
CA TYR A 6 -11.37 -13.57 -2.99
C TYR A 6 -11.12 -12.66 -4.20
N GLN A 7 -10.03 -12.91 -4.92
CA GLN A 7 -9.66 -12.14 -6.11
C GLN A 7 -10.74 -12.14 -7.19
N ARG A 8 -11.41 -13.27 -7.38
CA ARG A 8 -12.46 -13.43 -8.41
C ARG A 8 -13.84 -13.61 -7.76
N GLY A 9 -14.83 -12.89 -8.29
CA GLY A 9 -16.22 -12.97 -7.87
C GLY A 9 -16.51 -12.32 -6.51
N PRO A 10 -17.75 -12.44 -6.02
CA PRO A 10 -18.24 -11.87 -4.77
C PRO A 10 -18.03 -12.78 -3.55
N ARG A 11 -17.25 -13.87 -3.70
CA ARG A 11 -17.06 -14.84 -2.62
C ARG A 11 -16.26 -14.24 -1.47
N VAL A 12 -16.83 -14.32 -0.26
CA VAL A 12 -16.23 -13.89 0.99
C VAL A 12 -15.31 -14.99 1.53
N TYR A 13 -14.16 -14.62 2.10
CA TYR A 13 -13.35 -15.55 2.88
C TYR A 13 -14.11 -15.99 4.13
N PRO A 14 -14.12 -17.30 4.44
CA PRO A 14 -14.69 -17.78 5.68
C PRO A 14 -13.87 -17.29 6.86
N TYR A 15 -14.52 -17.28 8.02
CA TYR A 15 -13.81 -17.03 9.27
C TYR A 15 -12.85 -18.20 9.58
N ASP A 16 -11.65 -17.86 10.05
CA ASP A 16 -10.60 -18.80 10.43
C ASP A 16 -10.24 -18.61 11.92
N ARG A 17 -9.83 -19.70 12.60
CA ARG A 17 -9.37 -19.61 13.99
C ARG A 17 -8.22 -18.63 14.19
N LEU A 18 -7.39 -18.41 13.15
CA LEU A 18 -6.29 -17.46 13.17
C LEU A 18 -6.76 -15.99 13.11
N ASP A 19 -8.04 -15.74 12.80
CA ASP A 19 -8.63 -14.42 12.88
C ASP A 19 -8.77 -13.91 14.33
N LEU A 20 -8.55 -14.76 15.32
CA LEU A 20 -8.54 -14.38 16.74
C LEU A 20 -7.14 -14.03 17.27
N ILE A 21 -6.09 -14.23 16.47
CA ILE A 21 -4.72 -13.93 16.90
C ILE A 21 -4.48 -12.43 16.76
N TYR A 22 -4.31 -11.75 17.90
CA TYR A 22 -3.92 -10.34 17.95
C TYR A 22 -2.40 -10.20 18.12
N GLY A 23 -1.86 -9.04 17.73
CA GLY A 23 -0.43 -8.75 17.78
C GLY A 23 0.34 -9.17 16.51
N ASP A 24 -0.09 -10.22 15.81
CA ASP A 24 0.46 -10.67 14.53
C ASP A 24 -0.34 -10.11 13.34
N LYS A 25 -1.66 -10.11 13.46
CA LYS A 25 -2.60 -9.69 12.42
C LYS A 25 -3.90 -9.15 13.03
N ASN A 26 -4.87 -8.84 12.18
CA ASN A 26 -6.25 -8.47 12.58
C ASN A 26 -6.39 -7.11 13.27
N VAL A 27 -5.57 -6.14 12.88
CA VAL A 27 -5.87 -4.73 13.17
C VAL A 27 -7.01 -4.29 12.26
N PHE A 28 -8.21 -4.11 12.82
CA PHE A 28 -9.36 -3.54 12.11
C PHE A 28 -9.28 -2.03 12.17
N THR A 29 -9.08 -1.39 11.02
CA THR A 29 -8.78 0.03 10.93
C THR A 29 -9.29 0.64 9.62
N THR A 30 -9.22 1.95 9.53
CA THR A 30 -9.46 2.72 8.31
C THR A 30 -8.20 3.45 7.87
N PRO A 31 -8.10 3.90 6.60
CA PRO A 31 -6.97 4.75 6.19
C PRO A 31 -6.84 6.02 7.05
N ARG A 32 -7.96 6.58 7.53
CA ARG A 32 -7.97 7.75 8.40
C ARG A 32 -7.39 7.44 9.78
N ASP A 33 -7.72 6.29 10.36
CA ASP A 33 -7.18 5.89 11.66
C ASP A 33 -5.68 5.59 11.56
N LEU A 34 -5.22 4.96 10.47
CA LEU A 34 -3.79 4.78 10.21
C LEU A 34 -3.07 6.13 10.01
N LEU A 35 -3.72 7.12 9.40
CA LEU A 35 -3.16 8.47 9.32
C LEU A 35 -3.06 9.12 10.70
N ASN A 36 -4.06 8.95 11.56
CA ASN A 36 -4.01 9.43 12.94
C ASN A 36 -2.90 8.72 13.74
N PHE A 37 -2.75 7.40 13.56
CA PHE A 37 -1.62 6.65 14.12
C PHE A 37 -0.28 7.21 13.64
N SER A 38 -0.13 7.46 12.34
CA SER A 38 1.09 8.07 11.78
C SER A 38 1.38 9.42 12.44
N LYS A 39 0.39 10.29 12.50
CA LYS A 39 0.54 11.60 13.16
C LYS A 39 0.95 11.47 14.62
N ALA A 40 0.36 10.53 15.36
CA ALA A 40 0.70 10.28 16.76
C ALA A 40 2.13 9.74 16.91
N LEU A 41 2.52 8.76 16.06
CA LEU A 41 3.86 8.15 16.09
C LEU A 41 4.98 9.18 15.92
N PHE A 42 4.76 10.19 15.09
CA PHE A 42 5.72 11.25 14.81
C PHE A 42 5.53 12.52 15.64
N ALA A 43 4.48 12.59 16.48
CA ALA A 43 4.32 13.64 17.46
C ALA A 43 5.38 13.53 18.58
N GLU A 44 5.72 14.66 19.19
CA GLU A 44 6.78 14.75 20.23
C GLU A 44 6.50 13.87 21.46
N ASN A 45 5.22 13.70 21.82
CA ASN A 45 4.81 13.09 23.09
C ASN A 45 4.40 11.61 22.99
N PHE A 46 4.45 10.97 21.82
CA PHE A 46 4.04 9.57 21.67
C PHE A 46 5.19 8.61 21.97
N LEU A 47 6.33 8.81 21.34
CA LEU A 47 7.57 8.09 21.61
C LEU A 47 8.69 9.10 21.88
N ARG A 48 9.56 8.78 22.84
CA ARG A 48 10.79 9.53 23.03
C ARG A 48 11.65 9.48 21.75
N GLU A 49 12.43 10.53 21.51
CA GLU A 49 13.24 10.65 20.28
C GLU A 49 14.27 9.53 20.12
N ASP A 50 14.84 9.03 21.22
CA ASP A 50 15.75 7.88 21.19
C ASP A 50 15.04 6.60 20.73
N LEU A 51 13.80 6.37 21.18
CA LEU A 51 12.99 5.23 20.76
C LEU A 51 12.55 5.36 19.28
N LYS A 52 12.18 6.56 18.82
CA LYS A 52 11.86 6.78 17.40
C LYS A 52 13.06 6.44 16.51
N LYS A 53 14.27 6.84 16.88
CA LYS A 53 15.49 6.47 16.17
C LYS A 53 15.64 4.95 16.08
N MET A 54 15.46 4.24 17.20
CA MET A 54 15.55 2.78 17.25
C MET A 54 14.49 2.12 16.35
N VAL A 55 13.25 2.63 16.28
CA VAL A 55 12.20 2.06 15.44
C VAL A 55 12.64 1.99 13.97
N PHE A 56 13.35 3.01 13.50
CA PHE A 56 13.78 3.14 12.11
C PHE A 56 15.26 2.82 11.87
N GLU A 57 15.92 2.18 12.83
CA GLU A 57 17.26 1.63 12.67
C GLU A 57 17.21 0.30 11.92
N PRO A 58 18.13 0.00 10.98
CA PRO A 58 18.17 -1.28 10.30
C PRO A 58 18.82 -2.36 11.16
N TYR A 59 18.07 -3.42 11.47
CA TYR A 59 18.56 -4.56 12.28
C TYR A 59 18.75 -5.85 11.49
N SER A 60 18.19 -5.97 10.27
CA SER A 60 18.29 -7.18 9.44
C SER A 60 19.40 -7.02 8.40
N ASN A 61 20.64 -7.15 8.85
CA ASN A 61 21.82 -6.98 8.02
C ASN A 61 22.47 -8.31 7.59
N GLU A 62 21.77 -9.44 7.79
CA GLU A 62 22.31 -10.78 7.51
C GLU A 62 22.46 -11.06 6.01
N LYS A 63 21.68 -10.36 5.19
CA LYS A 63 21.72 -10.49 3.73
C LYS A 63 22.03 -9.14 3.10
N PRO A 64 22.98 -9.10 2.16
CA PRO A 64 23.21 -7.88 1.37
C PRO A 64 22.00 -7.55 0.52
N GLY A 65 21.76 -6.25 0.30
CA GLY A 65 20.68 -5.74 -0.54
C GLY A 65 19.95 -4.56 0.10
N VAL A 66 18.97 -4.02 -0.63
CA VAL A 66 18.23 -2.82 -0.22
C VAL A 66 17.21 -3.07 0.88
N ASN A 67 16.77 -4.31 1.08
CA ASN A 67 15.71 -4.63 2.04
C ASN A 67 16.27 -4.80 3.45
N ASN A 68 15.64 -4.15 4.42
CA ASN A 68 15.97 -4.25 5.83
C ASN A 68 14.69 -4.19 6.69
N TYR A 69 14.85 -4.35 7.99
CA TYR A 69 13.74 -4.33 8.94
C TYR A 69 14.16 -3.62 10.23
N GLY A 70 13.32 -2.68 10.69
CA GLY A 70 13.44 -2.01 11.97
C GLY A 70 12.53 -2.64 13.03
N LEU A 71 12.13 -1.86 14.02
CA LEU A 71 11.17 -2.32 15.03
C LEU A 71 9.73 -2.08 14.52
N GLY A 72 9.16 -3.09 13.87
CA GLY A 72 7.80 -3.03 13.30
C GLY A 72 7.70 -2.35 11.93
N PHE A 73 8.80 -1.94 11.32
CA PHE A 73 8.83 -1.35 9.99
C PHE A 73 9.80 -2.07 9.06
N ARG A 74 9.37 -2.31 7.84
CA ARG A 74 10.24 -2.68 6.73
C ARG A 74 10.92 -1.43 6.20
N MET A 75 12.12 -1.62 5.65
CA MET A 75 12.89 -0.55 5.04
C MET A 75 13.42 -0.98 3.69
N LYS A 76 13.55 -0.02 2.78
CA LYS A 76 14.44 -0.08 1.64
C LYS A 76 15.49 0.98 1.82
N ILE A 77 16.74 0.58 1.85
CA ILE A 77 17.90 1.47 1.97
C ILE A 77 18.61 1.40 0.61
N PHE A 78 18.59 2.50 -0.10
CA PHE A 78 19.12 2.60 -1.45
C PHE A 78 20.61 3.02 -1.44
N ASP A 79 21.31 2.81 -2.55
CA ASP A 79 22.74 3.16 -2.69
C ASP A 79 23.00 4.67 -2.51
N ASN A 80 22.00 5.51 -2.72
CA ASN A 80 22.06 6.95 -2.46
C ASN A 80 21.79 7.32 -0.99
N ASN A 81 21.78 6.35 -0.07
CA ASN A 81 21.46 6.48 1.36
C ASN A 81 20.03 6.96 1.67
N GLU A 82 19.14 6.98 0.68
CA GLU A 82 17.72 7.23 0.94
C GLU A 82 17.07 6.01 1.58
N LYS A 83 16.19 6.25 2.54
CA LYS A 83 15.51 5.20 3.29
C LYS A 83 14.00 5.34 3.20
N LEU A 84 13.35 4.37 2.55
CA LEU A 84 11.91 4.24 2.49
C LEU A 84 11.42 3.32 3.61
N THR A 85 10.61 3.85 4.53
CA THR A 85 10.02 3.09 5.63
C THR A 85 8.56 2.75 5.34
N TYR A 86 8.20 1.48 5.51
CA TYR A 86 6.86 1.01 5.18
C TYR A 86 6.52 -0.29 5.91
N HIS A 87 5.25 -0.68 5.89
CA HIS A 87 4.82 -2.03 6.16
C HIS A 87 3.66 -2.43 5.25
N ASN A 88 3.70 -3.66 4.76
CA ASN A 88 2.63 -4.26 3.99
C ASN A 88 1.84 -5.21 4.87
N GLY A 89 0.52 -5.25 4.67
CA GLY A 89 -0.34 -6.23 5.30
C GLY A 89 -0.93 -7.19 4.27
N TRP A 90 -1.10 -8.44 4.67
CA TRP A 90 -1.84 -9.44 3.93
C TRP A 90 -2.47 -10.44 4.88
N TRP A 91 -3.80 -10.53 4.82
CA TRP A 91 -4.55 -11.59 5.46
C TRP A 91 -5.84 -11.85 4.68
N HIS A 92 -6.08 -13.11 4.28
CA HIS A 92 -7.18 -13.47 3.40
C HIS A 92 -7.25 -12.57 2.15
N GLY A 93 -8.37 -11.90 1.90
CA GLY A 93 -8.53 -10.95 0.81
C GLY A 93 -8.12 -9.53 1.15
N THR A 94 -7.65 -9.25 2.37
CA THR A 94 -7.19 -7.91 2.74
C THR A 94 -5.72 -7.74 2.41
N ASN A 95 -5.42 -6.69 1.64
CA ASN A 95 -4.06 -6.24 1.36
C ASN A 95 -3.92 -4.79 1.81
N SER A 96 -2.79 -4.43 2.38
CA SER A 96 -2.56 -3.05 2.82
C SER A 96 -1.12 -2.59 2.62
N VAL A 97 -0.96 -1.29 2.48
CA VAL A 97 0.31 -0.57 2.51
C VAL A 97 0.16 0.58 3.50
N PHE A 98 1.15 0.70 4.35
CA PHE A 98 1.39 1.86 5.19
C PHE A 98 2.84 2.27 5.02
N ALA A 99 3.09 3.47 4.53
CA ALA A 99 4.44 4.02 4.41
C ALA A 99 4.49 5.44 4.97
N HIS A 100 5.58 5.77 5.64
CA HIS A 100 5.85 7.12 6.10
C HIS A 100 7.24 7.54 5.61
N LEU A 101 7.27 8.66 4.89
CA LEU A 101 8.47 9.21 4.30
C LEU A 101 9.08 10.19 5.30
N LEU A 102 10.25 9.81 5.84
CA LEU A 102 10.83 10.47 7.00
C LEU A 102 11.31 11.91 6.73
N LYS A 103 11.72 12.23 5.49
CA LYS A 103 12.22 13.55 5.11
C LYS A 103 11.09 14.51 4.73
N SER A 104 10.16 14.04 3.91
CA SER A 104 9.04 14.85 3.40
C SER A 104 7.83 14.87 4.33
N ASN A 105 7.82 14.05 5.40
CA ASN A 105 6.69 13.88 6.32
C ASN A 105 5.38 13.50 5.61
N VAL A 106 5.49 12.69 4.55
CA VAL A 106 4.35 12.22 3.76
C VAL A 106 3.99 10.80 4.21
N THR A 107 2.69 10.54 4.36
CA THR A 107 2.18 9.21 4.66
C THR A 107 1.37 8.68 3.48
N ILE A 108 1.67 7.45 3.04
CA ILE A 108 0.97 6.74 1.97
C ILE A 108 0.25 5.56 2.60
N ILE A 109 -1.07 5.50 2.44
CA ILE A 109 -1.91 4.45 3.00
C ILE A 109 -2.83 3.91 1.91
N ALA A 110 -2.83 2.60 1.73
CA ALA A 110 -3.77 1.91 0.87
C ALA A 110 -4.28 0.65 1.56
N ILE A 111 -5.60 0.44 1.58
CA ILE A 111 -6.23 -0.75 2.14
C ILE A 111 -7.25 -1.27 1.12
N GLY A 112 -7.14 -2.55 0.77
CA GLY A 112 -8.11 -3.25 -0.05
C GLY A 112 -8.70 -4.44 0.71
N ASN A 113 -10.00 -4.65 0.60
CA ASN A 113 -10.69 -5.80 1.20
C ASN A 113 -10.99 -6.92 0.19
N LYS A 114 -10.45 -6.82 -1.01
CA LYS A 114 -10.47 -7.85 -2.04
C LYS A 114 -9.04 -8.19 -2.42
N TYR A 115 -8.67 -9.47 -2.42
CA TYR A 115 -7.32 -9.90 -2.72
C TYR A 115 -6.82 -9.29 -4.03
N SER A 116 -5.79 -8.46 -3.94
CA SER A 116 -5.18 -7.83 -5.09
C SER A 116 -3.78 -7.32 -4.76
N ASN A 117 -2.79 -7.77 -5.52
CA ASN A 117 -1.43 -7.24 -5.41
C ASN A 117 -1.30 -5.78 -5.88
N ARG A 118 -2.33 -5.23 -6.53
CA ARG A 118 -2.34 -3.82 -6.97
C ARG A 118 -2.27 -2.83 -5.81
N VAL A 119 -2.72 -3.22 -4.62
CA VAL A 119 -2.58 -2.37 -3.41
C VAL A 119 -1.11 -2.02 -3.15
N TYR A 120 -0.20 -2.98 -3.39
CA TYR A 120 1.23 -2.76 -3.16
C TYR A 120 1.89 -1.81 -4.17
N THR A 121 1.28 -1.58 -5.34
CA THR A 121 1.78 -0.59 -6.31
C THR A 121 1.67 0.84 -5.80
N SER A 122 0.81 1.10 -4.80
CA SER A 122 0.71 2.42 -4.16
C SER A 122 2.02 2.88 -3.51
N LEU A 123 2.92 1.94 -3.17
CA LEU A 123 4.23 2.28 -2.63
C LEU A 123 5.09 3.06 -3.64
N ALA A 124 4.87 2.86 -4.93
CA ALA A 124 5.58 3.59 -5.99
C ALA A 124 5.33 5.11 -5.94
N LEU A 125 4.18 5.54 -5.37
CA LEU A 125 3.88 6.95 -5.16
C LEU A 125 4.93 7.66 -4.29
N SER A 126 5.67 6.93 -3.47
CA SER A 126 6.76 7.48 -2.67
C SER A 126 7.84 8.17 -3.52
N GLY A 127 8.06 7.69 -4.75
CA GLY A 127 8.98 8.27 -5.71
C GLY A 127 8.62 9.68 -6.21
N LEU A 128 7.37 10.15 -5.96
CA LEU A 128 6.97 11.54 -6.25
C LEU A 128 7.50 12.54 -5.23
N PHE A 129 7.76 12.10 -4.00
CA PHE A 129 8.05 12.96 -2.86
C PHE A 129 9.53 12.94 -2.47
N GLU A 130 10.18 11.77 -2.61
CA GLU A 130 11.58 11.59 -2.26
C GLU A 130 12.35 10.85 -3.36
N ASN A 131 13.68 10.87 -3.27
CA ASN A 131 14.53 10.29 -4.31
C ASN A 131 14.72 8.76 -4.14
N PHE A 132 13.67 8.02 -4.44
CA PHE A 132 13.68 6.56 -4.47
C PHE A 132 13.75 6.04 -5.91
N PRO A 133 14.93 5.72 -6.47
CA PRO A 133 15.10 5.41 -7.89
C PRO A 133 14.18 4.27 -8.37
N VAL A 134 14.17 3.16 -7.63
CA VAL A 134 13.35 1.98 -7.98
C VAL A 134 11.84 2.28 -7.95
N GLU A 135 11.40 3.12 -7.02
CA GLU A 135 9.98 3.47 -6.94
C GLU A 135 9.58 4.48 -8.04
N LYS A 136 10.49 5.37 -8.44
CA LYS A 136 10.29 6.26 -9.61
C LYS A 136 10.16 5.47 -10.91
N GLU A 137 11.01 4.48 -11.14
CA GLU A 137 10.92 3.60 -12.31
C GLU A 137 9.59 2.83 -12.35
N LYS A 138 9.16 2.28 -11.21
CA LYS A 138 7.86 1.61 -11.11
C LYS A 138 6.70 2.55 -11.41
N LEU A 139 6.74 3.77 -10.88
CA LEU A 139 5.72 4.78 -11.12
C LEU A 139 5.63 5.13 -12.60
N GLN A 140 6.77 5.39 -13.25
CA GLN A 140 6.82 5.68 -14.68
C GLN A 140 6.23 4.54 -15.52
N LYS A 141 6.53 3.30 -15.16
CA LYS A 141 5.94 2.13 -15.83
C LYS A 141 4.42 2.10 -15.67
N ILE A 142 3.90 2.35 -14.47
CA ILE A 142 2.45 2.38 -14.21
C ILE A 142 1.77 3.46 -15.06
N VAL A 143 2.36 4.65 -15.13
CA VAL A 143 1.84 5.77 -15.95
C VAL A 143 1.80 5.38 -17.42
N ASN A 144 2.90 4.86 -17.96
CA ASN A 144 3.00 4.47 -19.37
C ASN A 144 1.99 3.35 -19.70
N ASP A 145 1.85 2.34 -18.82
CA ASP A 145 0.87 1.25 -19.01
C ASP A 145 -0.59 1.78 -18.98
N THR A 146 -0.85 2.85 -18.23
CA THR A 146 -2.19 3.46 -18.17
C THR A 146 -2.50 4.31 -19.39
N GLU A 147 -1.52 5.03 -19.95
CA GLU A 147 -1.69 5.82 -21.18
C GLU A 147 -1.93 4.96 -22.42
N THR A 148 -1.45 3.70 -22.43
CA THR A 148 -1.68 2.74 -23.51
C THR A 148 -3.08 2.13 -23.48
N VAL A 149 -3.81 2.20 -22.37
CA VAL A 149 -5.21 1.77 -22.27
C VAL A 149 -6.10 2.87 -22.86
N LYS A 150 -6.40 2.81 -24.16
CA LYS A 150 -7.45 3.63 -24.77
C LYS A 150 -8.76 3.39 -24.04
N ILE A 151 -9.25 4.40 -23.31
CA ILE A 151 -10.62 4.39 -22.79
C ILE A 151 -11.52 4.41 -24.03
N PRO A 152 -12.40 3.40 -24.26
CA PRO A 152 -13.38 3.48 -25.35
C PRO A 152 -14.18 4.76 -25.15
N ASN A 153 -14.23 5.61 -26.19
CA ASN A 153 -15.03 6.83 -26.13
C ASN A 153 -16.49 6.46 -25.83
N ALA A 154 -17.10 7.13 -24.86
CA ALA A 154 -18.50 6.93 -24.49
C ALA A 154 -19.49 7.21 -25.63
N THR A 155 -19.03 7.66 -26.80
CA THR A 155 -19.80 7.87 -28.02
C THR A 155 -20.04 6.61 -28.86
N ASP A 156 -19.25 5.55 -28.66
CA ASP A 156 -19.43 4.30 -29.45
C ASP A 156 -20.57 3.40 -28.97
N SER A 157 -21.15 3.69 -27.81
CA SER A 157 -22.25 2.90 -27.23
C SER A 157 -23.66 3.40 -27.61
N LEU A 158 -23.78 4.48 -28.39
CA LEU A 158 -25.09 5.04 -28.77
C LEU A 158 -25.57 4.64 -30.17
N ASN A 159 -24.77 3.95 -30.97
CA ASN A 159 -25.12 3.62 -32.37
C ASN A 159 -25.61 2.18 -32.59
N THR A 160 -25.83 1.36 -31.57
CA THR A 160 -26.27 -0.04 -31.79
C THR A 160 -27.74 -0.29 -31.45
N ASN A 161 -28.57 0.72 -31.13
CA ASN A 161 -29.97 0.52 -30.79
C ASN A 161 -31.01 1.11 -31.77
N ASN A 162 -30.65 1.31 -33.04
CA ASN A 162 -31.59 1.83 -34.03
C ASN A 162 -31.75 0.91 -35.28
N GLU A 163 -31.74 -0.39 -35.10
CA GLU A 163 -32.28 -1.28 -36.16
C GLU A 163 -33.04 -2.43 -35.52
N SER A 164 -34.34 -2.37 -35.64
CA SER A 164 -35.37 -3.41 -35.79
C SER A 164 -36.60 -3.20 -34.98
N TYR A 165 -37.51 -2.32 -35.44
CA TYR A 165 -38.94 -2.50 -35.32
C TYR A 165 -39.60 -2.00 -36.63
N SER A 166 -39.69 -2.88 -37.62
CA SER A 166 -40.64 -2.78 -38.72
C SER A 166 -41.00 -4.20 -39.17
N GLU A 167 -42.29 -4.47 -39.05
CA GLU A 167 -43.13 -5.58 -39.44
C GLU A 167 -43.40 -6.64 -38.39
#